data_f13eeeb8aa6c42019a21a7d4a33215ce
#
_entry.id   f13eeeb8aa6c42019a21a7d4a33215ce
#
_cell.length_a   1.000
_cell.length_b   1.000
_cell.length_c   1.000
_cell.angle_alpha   90.00
_cell.angle_beta   90.00
_cell.angle_gamma   90.00
#
_symmetry.space_group_name_H-M   'P 1'
#
loop_
_entity.id
_entity.type
_entity.pdbx_description
1 polymer ?
#
loop_
_entity_poly.entity_id
_entity_poly.type
_entity_poly.pdbx_seq_one_letter_code
_entity_poly.pdbx_strand_id
1 'polypeptide(L)'
;MRRTTKRRLFSSGVVAAVVIGAAAYVTATVLPSSAATSANVWLTTPDRTNLLTQQAAVAFGGTGSGTVITVDPAKTYQSMVGFGASFTDSAAYNIFHSPQRDAVMTKLFDPAAGIGLSWVRQPIAASDYSRSFYTYDDGAGFSIAHDQDYILPLLTQARALNPQVTFMGTPWSAPARMKTNSALIGGSLKDASIGDYTDYLVKFAQAYRDAGVPIGYLSVQNEPKFSPPGYPGMLMTADQQARVINALAPKLAAAGLSTRILGYDHNWDDTTYAQSVNSAAGANVAGSAWHCYAGDPAAQSTVHNAQPAKDLFFTECSGTESSDTSKTFGDSLWWQGRNLAIGATRNWAKTVTTWNMALNAQHGPVIGSCTNCTGVVTTDGGSVSYNAEYYVLGHLSKFVKPGAVRIDSTAVAQGGIENVAFRNPDGTIALVTVNTGGAQDFQVSFQGQKFGYRLPAGSMATFTWPGGGATTPPATTPPTTTPPTTTPPATTPPASGVKLVGAGGKCLDVTGSSAANGTLPQVWDCFGDANQLWQHPADTTLRSLGKCLDVKDNLTTDGAAVQMWDCFGGPNQQWTYTAGHDLVNVASGKCLDIKDAATTNGAKLQIWTCTGAANQKWAGL
;
A
#
# COMPACT_ATOMS: atom_id res chain seq x y z
N MET A 1 29.73 41.96 -83.46
CA MET A 1 29.02 43.05 -84.21
C MET A 1 27.74 43.40 -83.46
N ARG A 2 27.67 44.67 -83.16
CA ARG A 2 26.49 45.56 -82.94
C ARG A 2 25.29 45.00 -82.19
N ARG A 3 25.04 45.54 -80.93
CA ARG A 3 24.12 46.66 -80.67
C ARG A 3 22.66 46.28 -80.93
N THR A 4 21.71 46.48 -80.03
CA THR A 4 21.25 47.73 -79.39
C THR A 4 20.26 47.49 -78.24
N THR A 5 20.39 48.33 -77.26
CA THR A 5 19.51 48.72 -76.17
C THR A 5 18.11 49.13 -76.61
N LYS A 6 17.07 48.92 -75.77
CA LYS A 6 16.03 49.92 -75.45
C LYS A 6 15.27 49.66 -74.16
N ARG A 7 15.31 50.65 -73.34
CA ARG A 7 14.47 50.92 -72.15
C ARG A 7 13.03 51.25 -72.50
N ARG A 8 12.10 50.99 -71.60
CA ARG A 8 11.04 51.85 -71.09
C ARG A 8 10.12 51.04 -70.16
N LEU A 9 9.90 51.41 -68.98
CA LEU A 9 9.17 52.42 -68.20
C LEU A 9 7.90 51.82 -67.58
N PHE A 10 7.91 51.85 -66.25
CA PHE A 10 6.86 51.93 -65.23
C PHE A 10 5.38 51.86 -65.64
N SER A 11 4.62 50.98 -64.94
CA SER A 11 3.33 51.38 -64.35
C SER A 11 3.06 50.54 -63.12
N SER A 12 2.81 51.26 -62.00
CA SER A 12 2.46 50.71 -60.70
C SER A 12 1.03 50.20 -60.73
N GLY A 13 0.83 48.92 -60.42
CA GLY A 13 -0.48 48.34 -60.11
C GLY A 13 -0.46 47.73 -58.69
N VAL A 14 -1.14 48.39 -57.78
CA VAL A 14 -1.40 47.88 -56.43
C VAL A 14 -2.40 46.72 -56.54
N VAL A 15 -1.98 45.51 -56.24
CA VAL A 15 -2.85 44.36 -56.04
C VAL A 15 -2.93 44.09 -54.58
N ALA A 16 -4.08 44.37 -53.99
CA ALA A 16 -4.39 43.98 -52.62
C ALA A 16 -4.55 42.46 -52.53
N ALA A 17 -3.61 41.78 -51.90
CA ALA A 17 -3.73 40.37 -51.57
C ALA A 17 -4.62 40.21 -50.33
N VAL A 18 -5.81 39.70 -50.51
CA VAL A 18 -6.68 39.19 -49.44
C VAL A 18 -6.09 37.89 -48.96
N VAL A 19 -5.47 37.93 -47.76
CA VAL A 19 -5.03 36.70 -47.06
C VAL A 19 -6.26 36.10 -46.37
N ILE A 20 -6.84 35.08 -46.98
CA ILE A 20 -7.82 34.21 -46.31
C ILE A 20 -7.03 33.30 -45.34
N GLY A 21 -7.06 33.64 -44.07
CA GLY A 21 -6.53 32.78 -43.02
C GLY A 21 -7.40 31.51 -42.89
N ALA A 22 -6.97 30.39 -43.43
CA ALA A 22 -7.53 29.10 -43.11
C ALA A 22 -7.10 28.74 -41.67
N ALA A 23 -8.03 28.90 -40.72
CA ALA A 23 -7.85 28.32 -39.37
C ALA A 23 -7.88 26.79 -39.52
N ALA A 24 -6.71 26.18 -39.49
CA ALA A 24 -6.61 24.75 -39.35
C ALA A 24 -7.07 24.37 -37.92
N TYR A 25 -8.29 23.87 -37.83
CA TYR A 25 -8.73 23.14 -36.66
C TYR A 25 -7.89 21.88 -36.57
N VAL A 26 -6.87 21.89 -35.70
CA VAL A 26 -6.20 20.66 -35.27
C VAL A 26 -7.20 19.95 -34.36
N THR A 27 -8.02 19.09 -34.93
CA THR A 27 -8.72 18.07 -34.16
C THR A 27 -7.62 17.17 -33.58
N ALA A 28 -7.35 17.33 -32.28
CA ALA A 28 -6.57 16.35 -31.57
C ALA A 28 -7.34 15.02 -31.66
N THR A 29 -6.95 14.18 -32.59
CA THR A 29 -7.36 12.79 -32.60
C THR A 29 -6.78 12.19 -31.33
N VAL A 30 -7.63 12.00 -30.32
CA VAL A 30 -7.31 11.09 -29.22
C VAL A 30 -7.04 9.75 -29.87
N LEU A 31 -5.76 9.40 -29.99
CA LEU A 31 -5.37 8.07 -30.45
C LEU A 31 -6.04 7.09 -29.47
N PRO A 32 -6.79 6.11 -29.95
CA PRO A 32 -7.34 5.10 -29.06
C PRO A 32 -6.19 4.46 -28.30
N SER A 33 -6.29 4.39 -26.98
CA SER A 33 -5.38 3.61 -26.16
C SER A 33 -5.27 2.23 -26.81
N SER A 34 -4.06 1.75 -27.08
CA SER A 34 -3.89 0.43 -27.70
C SER A 34 -4.58 -0.59 -26.78
N ALA A 35 -5.63 -1.23 -27.30
CA ALA A 35 -6.32 -2.27 -26.59
C ALA A 35 -5.32 -3.37 -26.21
N ALA A 36 -5.47 -3.97 -25.03
CA ALA A 36 -4.62 -5.07 -24.59
C ALA A 36 -4.68 -6.20 -25.64
N THR A 37 -3.52 -6.62 -26.14
CA THR A 37 -3.44 -7.67 -27.16
C THR A 37 -3.41 -9.06 -26.55
N SER A 38 -2.89 -9.19 -25.32
CA SER A 38 -2.82 -10.45 -24.57
C SER A 38 -2.78 -10.23 -23.07
N ALA A 39 -3.19 -11.25 -22.31
CA ALA A 39 -3.01 -11.35 -20.86
C ALA A 39 -1.91 -12.36 -20.56
N ASN A 40 -0.95 -11.99 -19.72
CA ASN A 40 -0.01 -12.94 -19.13
C ASN A 40 -0.71 -13.76 -18.05
N VAL A 41 -0.28 -15.00 -17.85
CA VAL A 41 -0.94 -15.96 -16.94
C VAL A 41 0.10 -16.62 -16.04
N TRP A 42 -0.21 -16.72 -14.75
CA TRP A 42 0.54 -17.52 -13.78
C TRP A 42 -0.40 -18.50 -13.09
N LEU A 43 0.03 -19.73 -12.92
CA LEU A 43 -0.81 -20.84 -12.46
C LEU A 43 -0.17 -21.53 -11.25
N THR A 44 -1.01 -21.89 -10.28
CA THR A 44 -0.70 -22.85 -9.21
C THR A 44 -1.77 -23.94 -9.20
N THR A 45 -1.35 -25.21 -9.21
CA THR A 45 -2.24 -26.38 -9.18
C THR A 45 -2.06 -27.19 -7.90
N PRO A 46 -3.13 -27.85 -7.39
CA PRO A 46 -3.08 -28.57 -6.12
C PRO A 46 -2.12 -29.78 -6.15
N ASP A 47 -1.83 -30.33 -7.31
CA ASP A 47 -0.85 -31.39 -7.54
C ASP A 47 0.60 -30.91 -7.59
N ARG A 48 0.84 -29.61 -7.40
CA ARG A 48 2.16 -28.95 -7.46
C ARG A 48 2.86 -29.02 -8.81
N THR A 49 2.19 -29.44 -9.89
CA THR A 49 2.77 -29.44 -11.25
C THR A 49 3.08 -28.02 -11.72
N ASN A 50 2.24 -27.06 -11.30
CA ASN A 50 2.47 -25.63 -11.48
C ASN A 50 2.52 -24.94 -10.12
N LEU A 51 3.57 -24.15 -9.90
CA LEU A 51 3.85 -23.47 -8.65
C LEU A 51 4.17 -21.99 -8.94
N LEU A 52 3.11 -21.18 -9.12
CA LEU A 52 3.17 -19.79 -9.61
C LEU A 52 3.94 -19.73 -10.96
N THR A 53 3.70 -20.74 -11.79
CA THR A 53 4.42 -20.96 -13.04
C THR A 53 3.79 -20.12 -14.13
N GLN A 54 4.60 -19.33 -14.84
CA GLN A 54 4.14 -18.57 -15.99
C GLN A 54 3.71 -19.51 -17.12
N GLN A 55 2.52 -19.29 -17.64
CA GLN A 55 1.93 -20.01 -18.76
C GLN A 55 2.05 -19.18 -20.06
N ALA A 56 1.72 -19.78 -21.18
CA ALA A 56 1.58 -19.04 -22.43
C ALA A 56 0.56 -17.90 -22.27
N ALA A 57 0.88 -16.73 -22.79
CA ALA A 57 -0.03 -15.59 -22.78
C ALA A 57 -1.29 -15.90 -23.62
N VAL A 58 -2.44 -15.38 -23.16
CA VAL A 58 -3.74 -15.59 -23.82
C VAL A 58 -4.12 -14.33 -24.58
N ALA A 59 -4.36 -14.45 -25.88
CA ALA A 59 -4.72 -13.32 -26.74
C ALA A 59 -6.16 -12.85 -26.47
N PHE A 60 -6.37 -11.54 -26.44
CA PHE A 60 -7.70 -10.94 -26.56
C PHE A 60 -8.23 -11.09 -27.98
N GLY A 61 -9.57 -11.12 -28.13
CA GLY A 61 -10.24 -11.36 -29.40
C GLY A 61 -10.54 -12.83 -29.68
N GLY A 62 -10.13 -13.75 -28.78
CA GLY A 62 -10.44 -15.18 -28.87
C GLY A 62 -11.90 -15.48 -28.53
N THR A 63 -12.39 -16.60 -29.08
CA THR A 63 -13.68 -17.19 -28.67
C THR A 63 -13.43 -18.13 -27.49
N GLY A 64 -14.22 -18.04 -26.45
CA GLY A 64 -14.19 -18.92 -25.29
C GLY A 64 -15.58 -19.44 -24.96
N SER A 65 -15.67 -20.38 -24.03
CA SER A 65 -16.92 -20.89 -23.48
C SER A 65 -16.97 -20.66 -21.97
N GLY A 66 -18.10 -20.92 -21.35
CA GLY A 66 -18.31 -20.85 -19.92
C GLY A 66 -18.69 -19.46 -19.40
N THR A 67 -18.60 -19.29 -18.09
CA THR A 67 -18.98 -18.05 -17.37
C THR A 67 -18.12 -16.87 -17.85
N VAL A 68 -18.76 -15.70 -18.05
CA VAL A 68 -18.07 -14.47 -18.42
C VAL A 68 -17.80 -13.64 -17.16
N ILE A 69 -16.53 -13.41 -16.87
CA ILE A 69 -16.06 -12.46 -15.83
C ILE A 69 -15.83 -11.13 -16.53
N THR A 70 -16.68 -10.15 -16.29
CA THR A 70 -16.49 -8.78 -16.78
C THR A 70 -15.67 -8.00 -15.76
N VAL A 71 -14.57 -7.40 -16.19
CA VAL A 71 -13.73 -6.52 -15.39
C VAL A 71 -14.00 -5.08 -15.80
N ASP A 72 -14.46 -4.26 -14.85
CA ASP A 72 -14.75 -2.83 -15.07
C ASP A 72 -13.78 -1.94 -14.28
N PRO A 73 -12.79 -1.32 -14.94
CA PRO A 73 -11.81 -0.46 -14.27
C PRO A 73 -12.38 0.91 -13.86
N ALA A 74 -13.58 1.29 -14.31
CA ALA A 74 -14.20 2.55 -13.94
C ALA A 74 -14.84 2.50 -12.55
N LYS A 75 -15.25 1.31 -12.09
CA LYS A 75 -15.85 1.12 -10.77
C LYS A 75 -14.78 0.67 -9.79
N THR A 76 -14.46 1.53 -8.83
CA THR A 76 -13.35 1.37 -7.89
C THR A 76 -13.82 1.18 -6.45
N TYR A 77 -12.94 0.56 -5.63
CA TYR A 77 -13.18 0.26 -4.23
C TYR A 77 -11.94 0.67 -3.39
N GLN A 78 -11.57 -0.12 -2.39
CA GLN A 78 -10.41 0.19 -1.53
C GLN A 78 -9.08 0.11 -2.28
N SER A 79 -8.11 0.88 -1.80
CA SER A 79 -6.70 0.73 -2.19
C SER A 79 -6.01 -0.30 -1.30
N MET A 80 -5.12 -1.11 -1.88
CA MET A 80 -4.37 -2.13 -1.17
C MET A 80 -3.14 -1.53 -0.48
N VAL A 81 -2.89 -1.96 0.76
CA VAL A 81 -1.67 -1.58 1.51
C VAL A 81 -0.58 -2.63 1.29
N GLY A 82 -0.92 -3.91 1.32
CA GLY A 82 0.05 -4.95 1.06
C GLY A 82 -0.42 -6.35 1.43
N PHE A 83 0.45 -7.32 1.15
CA PHE A 83 0.23 -8.74 1.40
C PHE A 83 1.44 -9.34 2.07
N GLY A 84 1.24 -10.25 3.03
CA GLY A 84 2.36 -10.86 3.73
C GLY A 84 1.97 -11.80 4.86
N ALA A 85 2.85 -11.92 5.84
CA ALA A 85 2.67 -12.81 6.98
C ALA A 85 3.26 -12.21 8.26
N SER A 86 2.97 -12.84 9.39
CA SER A 86 3.54 -12.42 10.67
C SER A 86 4.98 -12.92 10.82
N PHE A 87 5.84 -12.01 11.25
CA PHE A 87 7.25 -12.29 11.50
C PHE A 87 7.43 -12.59 13.00
N THR A 88 6.93 -13.79 13.42
CA THR A 88 7.00 -14.24 14.81
C THR A 88 8.45 -14.47 15.25
N ASP A 89 8.69 -14.52 16.56
CA ASP A 89 9.99 -14.89 17.10
C ASP A 89 10.49 -16.23 16.53
N SER A 90 9.60 -17.22 16.44
CA SER A 90 9.90 -18.52 15.86
C SER A 90 10.21 -18.45 14.36
N ALA A 91 9.45 -17.66 13.60
CA ALA A 91 9.69 -17.47 12.18
C ALA A 91 11.05 -16.81 11.91
N ALA A 92 11.35 -15.76 12.67
CA ALA A 92 12.63 -15.07 12.59
C ALA A 92 13.80 -15.99 12.95
N TYR A 93 13.67 -16.73 14.06
CA TYR A 93 14.70 -17.70 14.47
C TYR A 93 14.97 -18.74 13.40
N ASN A 94 13.92 -19.36 12.85
CA ASN A 94 14.04 -20.39 11.82
C ASN A 94 14.71 -19.88 10.55
N ILE A 95 14.34 -18.70 10.07
CA ILE A 95 14.94 -18.10 8.87
C ILE A 95 16.39 -17.68 9.14
N PHE A 96 16.66 -17.01 10.26
CA PHE A 96 17.97 -16.46 10.58
C PHE A 96 19.04 -17.55 10.69
N HIS A 97 18.70 -18.70 11.28
CA HIS A 97 19.61 -19.82 11.47
C HIS A 97 19.61 -20.81 10.29
N SER A 98 18.78 -20.60 9.28
CA SER A 98 18.82 -21.39 8.06
C SER A 98 20.07 -21.04 7.23
N PRO A 99 20.81 -22.04 6.71
CA PRO A 99 21.89 -21.78 5.75
C PRO A 99 21.40 -21.16 4.44
N GLN A 100 20.08 -21.19 4.18
CA GLN A 100 19.42 -20.60 3.02
C GLN A 100 18.74 -19.24 3.34
N ARG A 101 19.07 -18.60 4.47
CA ARG A 101 18.46 -17.35 4.93
C ARG A 101 18.26 -16.32 3.82
N ASP A 102 19.35 -15.97 3.13
CA ASP A 102 19.30 -14.89 2.13
C ASP A 102 18.48 -15.29 0.90
N ALA A 103 18.51 -16.57 0.52
CA ALA A 103 17.66 -17.09 -0.55
C ALA A 103 16.18 -17.07 -0.17
N VAL A 104 15.84 -17.45 1.07
CA VAL A 104 14.46 -17.38 1.61
C VAL A 104 13.97 -15.93 1.65
N MET A 105 14.77 -15.02 2.21
CA MET A 105 14.41 -13.60 2.29
C MET A 105 14.21 -13.00 0.89
N THR A 106 15.08 -13.33 -0.06
CA THR A 106 14.91 -12.91 -1.47
C THR A 106 13.62 -13.46 -2.06
N LYS A 107 13.31 -14.74 -1.87
CA LYS A 107 12.07 -15.35 -2.38
C LYS A 107 10.81 -14.76 -1.77
N LEU A 108 10.86 -14.32 -0.51
CA LEU A 108 9.74 -13.68 0.16
C LEU A 108 9.57 -12.21 -0.27
N PHE A 109 10.63 -11.41 -0.23
CA PHE A 109 10.50 -9.95 -0.26
C PHE A 109 10.92 -9.29 -1.57
N ASP A 110 11.86 -9.86 -2.34
CA ASP A 110 12.28 -9.23 -3.61
C ASP A 110 11.14 -9.26 -4.65
N PRO A 111 10.68 -8.11 -5.15
CA PRO A 111 9.54 -8.07 -6.09
C PRO A 111 9.84 -8.63 -7.48
N ALA A 112 11.11 -8.76 -7.86
CA ALA A 112 11.52 -9.33 -9.14
C ALA A 112 11.84 -10.83 -9.02
N ALA A 113 12.75 -11.20 -8.12
CA ALA A 113 13.25 -12.56 -7.95
C ALA A 113 12.36 -13.43 -7.05
N GLY A 114 11.49 -12.83 -6.24
CA GLY A 114 10.57 -13.48 -5.32
C GLY A 114 9.10 -13.16 -5.59
N ILE A 115 8.31 -13.22 -4.52
CA ILE A 115 6.88 -12.87 -4.55
C ILE A 115 6.60 -11.43 -4.11
N GLY A 116 7.60 -10.69 -3.60
CA GLY A 116 7.51 -9.27 -3.28
C GLY A 116 6.53 -8.94 -2.16
N LEU A 117 6.58 -9.69 -1.03
CA LEU A 117 5.75 -9.37 0.13
C LEU A 117 5.96 -7.90 0.53
N SER A 118 4.88 -7.20 0.80
CA SER A 118 4.85 -5.77 1.08
C SER A 118 4.20 -5.41 2.42
N TRP A 119 3.83 -6.43 3.20
CA TRP A 119 3.25 -6.29 4.52
C TRP A 119 3.83 -7.29 5.50
N VAL A 120 4.15 -6.84 6.71
CA VAL A 120 4.64 -7.70 7.79
C VAL A 120 3.90 -7.34 9.08
N ARG A 121 3.35 -8.34 9.75
CA ARG A 121 2.80 -8.21 11.09
C ARG A 121 3.83 -8.71 12.11
N GLN A 122 4.27 -7.82 12.99
CA GLN A 122 5.28 -8.07 14.01
C GLN A 122 4.64 -8.18 15.39
N PRO A 123 4.70 -9.34 16.06
CA PRO A 123 4.33 -9.42 17.47
C PRO A 123 5.15 -8.47 18.33
N ILE A 124 4.51 -7.77 19.25
CA ILE A 124 5.17 -6.95 20.28
C ILE A 124 5.45 -7.84 21.48
N ALA A 125 6.69 -8.27 21.63
CA ALA A 125 7.14 -9.30 22.57
C ALA A 125 6.59 -10.70 22.23
N ALA A 126 6.51 -11.62 23.22
CA ALA A 126 6.16 -13.00 22.99
C ALA A 126 4.71 -13.21 22.55
N SER A 127 4.54 -14.12 21.59
CA SER A 127 3.27 -14.72 21.17
C SER A 127 3.27 -16.23 21.49
N ASP A 128 2.29 -16.96 20.95
CA ASP A 128 2.26 -18.43 20.93
C ASP A 128 3.43 -19.03 20.13
N TYR A 129 3.87 -18.36 19.06
CA TYR A 129 5.03 -18.74 18.26
C TYR A 129 6.27 -17.96 18.68
N SER A 130 6.70 -18.21 19.91
CA SER A 130 7.94 -17.71 20.49
C SER A 130 8.76 -18.85 21.08
N ARG A 131 10.07 -18.68 21.17
CA ARG A 131 10.99 -19.65 21.77
C ARG A 131 10.90 -19.69 23.30
N SER A 132 10.46 -18.58 23.88
CA SER A 132 10.24 -18.42 25.32
C SER A 132 9.24 -17.29 25.57
N PHE A 133 8.74 -17.16 26.79
CA PHE A 133 7.99 -15.99 27.20
C PHE A 133 8.92 -14.83 27.50
N TYR A 134 8.67 -13.69 26.89
CA TYR A 134 9.39 -12.45 27.14
C TYR A 134 8.48 -11.24 26.97
N THR A 135 8.89 -10.14 27.55
CA THR A 135 8.31 -8.82 27.36
C THR A 135 9.45 -7.79 27.27
N TYR A 136 9.21 -6.65 26.66
CA TYR A 136 10.21 -5.58 26.60
C TYR A 136 10.30 -4.76 27.90
N ASP A 137 9.43 -5.02 28.88
CA ASP A 137 9.43 -4.35 30.19
C ASP A 137 9.06 -5.36 31.29
N ASP A 138 10.06 -5.95 31.89
CA ASP A 138 9.95 -6.91 33.00
C ASP A 138 10.00 -6.24 34.38
N GLY A 139 10.07 -4.89 34.42
CA GLY A 139 10.23 -4.10 35.64
C GLY A 139 11.63 -3.54 35.85
N ALA A 140 12.64 -4.04 35.10
CA ALA A 140 14.00 -3.46 35.10
C ALA A 140 14.15 -2.29 34.11
N GLY A 141 13.15 -2.06 33.27
CA GLY A 141 13.11 -1.02 32.24
C GLY A 141 12.75 -1.57 30.88
N PHE A 142 12.48 -0.67 29.94
CA PHE A 142 12.12 -1.03 28.57
C PHE A 142 13.37 -1.38 27.75
N SER A 143 13.37 -2.56 27.09
CA SER A 143 14.44 -2.99 26.17
C SER A 143 13.93 -3.93 25.09
N ILE A 144 14.32 -3.68 23.84
CA ILE A 144 14.08 -4.58 22.69
C ILE A 144 15.30 -5.46 22.38
N ALA A 145 16.19 -5.67 23.35
CA ALA A 145 17.43 -6.42 23.15
C ALA A 145 17.20 -7.84 22.60
N HIS A 146 16.09 -8.49 22.99
CA HIS A 146 15.70 -9.80 22.44
C HIS A 146 15.59 -9.79 20.90
N ASP A 147 15.04 -8.71 20.34
CA ASP A 147 14.77 -8.64 18.92
C ASP A 147 16.00 -8.27 18.08
N GLN A 148 17.05 -7.76 18.72
CA GLN A 148 18.29 -7.36 18.06
C GLN A 148 19.09 -8.54 17.50
N ASP A 149 18.91 -9.73 18.06
CA ASP A 149 19.71 -10.91 17.69
C ASP A 149 19.36 -11.42 16.29
N TYR A 150 18.09 -11.51 15.93
CA TYR A 150 17.64 -12.09 14.66
C TYR A 150 16.37 -11.45 14.07
N ILE A 151 15.47 -10.86 14.87
CA ILE A 151 14.22 -10.26 14.34
C ILE A 151 14.54 -8.99 13.54
N LEU A 152 15.15 -7.99 14.19
CA LEU A 152 15.47 -6.70 13.55
C LEU A 152 16.42 -6.82 12.35
N PRO A 153 17.48 -7.67 12.38
CA PRO A 153 18.30 -7.91 11.21
C PRO A 153 17.50 -8.39 9.99
N LEU A 154 16.54 -9.30 10.18
CA LEU A 154 15.72 -9.82 9.08
C LEU A 154 14.66 -8.81 8.62
N LEU A 155 14.05 -8.05 9.53
CA LEU A 155 13.10 -6.97 9.14
C LEU A 155 13.82 -5.86 8.35
N THR A 156 15.04 -5.53 8.74
CA THR A 156 15.89 -4.58 7.99
C THR A 156 16.25 -5.14 6.60
N GLN A 157 16.59 -6.44 6.52
CA GLN A 157 16.85 -7.11 5.25
C GLN A 157 15.59 -7.14 4.37
N ALA A 158 14.40 -7.41 4.94
CA ALA A 158 13.13 -7.38 4.22
C ALA A 158 12.89 -6.00 3.59
N ARG A 159 13.13 -4.93 4.35
CA ARG A 159 13.00 -3.55 3.88
C ARG A 159 14.03 -3.19 2.81
N ALA A 160 15.25 -3.71 2.91
CA ALA A 160 16.28 -3.50 1.89
C ALA A 160 15.91 -4.20 0.57
N LEU A 161 15.33 -5.40 0.63
CA LEU A 161 14.86 -6.15 -0.54
C LEU A 161 13.60 -5.54 -1.16
N ASN A 162 12.69 -5.04 -0.32
CA ASN A 162 11.47 -4.36 -0.78
C ASN A 162 11.23 -3.08 0.04
N PRO A 163 11.63 -1.91 -0.44
CA PRO A 163 11.41 -0.64 0.26
C PRO A 163 9.94 -0.27 0.49
N GLN A 164 9.01 -0.94 -0.18
CA GLN A 164 7.56 -0.73 -0.02
C GLN A 164 6.95 -1.55 1.13
N VAL A 165 7.75 -2.35 1.85
CA VAL A 165 7.25 -3.11 3.00
C VAL A 165 6.74 -2.17 4.09
N THR A 166 5.51 -2.42 4.52
CA THR A 166 4.88 -1.77 5.66
C THR A 166 4.83 -2.73 6.84
N PHE A 167 5.17 -2.25 8.03
CA PHE A 167 5.17 -3.05 9.26
C PHE A 167 3.99 -2.68 10.16
N MET A 168 3.34 -3.70 10.73
CA MET A 168 2.31 -3.58 11.75
C MET A 168 2.81 -4.20 13.05
N GLY A 169 2.70 -3.51 14.18
CA GLY A 169 2.97 -4.06 15.50
C GLY A 169 1.69 -4.53 16.19
N THR A 170 1.75 -5.68 16.91
CA THR A 170 0.59 -6.22 17.65
C THR A 170 1.05 -6.94 18.93
N PRO A 171 0.60 -6.53 20.13
CA PRO A 171 0.90 -7.22 21.38
C PRO A 171 -0.10 -8.34 21.68
N TRP A 172 0.38 -9.47 22.20
CA TRP A 172 -0.46 -10.54 22.76
C TRP A 172 -0.84 -10.26 24.20
N SER A 173 0.05 -9.61 24.95
CA SER A 173 -0.16 -9.27 26.36
C SER A 173 0.58 -7.98 26.72
N ALA A 174 0.00 -7.20 27.61
CA ALA A 174 0.74 -6.18 28.33
C ALA A 174 1.79 -6.82 29.26
N PRO A 175 2.86 -6.09 29.66
CA PRO A 175 3.75 -6.51 30.75
C PRO A 175 2.98 -6.96 32.00
N ALA A 176 3.42 -8.04 32.65
CA ALA A 176 2.71 -8.69 33.75
C ALA A 176 2.27 -7.72 34.88
N ARG A 177 3.14 -6.76 35.25
CA ARG A 177 2.84 -5.76 36.28
C ARG A 177 1.62 -4.86 35.96
N MET A 178 1.27 -4.70 34.69
CA MET A 178 0.15 -3.88 34.23
C MET A 178 -1.17 -4.65 34.21
N LYS A 179 -1.15 -5.97 34.46
CA LYS A 179 -2.32 -6.84 34.34
C LYS A 179 -2.93 -7.20 35.70
N THR A 180 -4.22 -7.52 35.70
CA THR A 180 -5.01 -7.84 36.90
C THR A 180 -4.51 -9.07 37.64
N ASN A 181 -3.92 -10.03 36.92
CA ASN A 181 -3.37 -11.29 37.47
C ASN A 181 -1.84 -11.28 37.62
N SER A 182 -1.17 -10.17 37.31
CA SER A 182 0.29 -10.03 37.37
C SER A 182 1.06 -11.13 36.62
N ALA A 183 0.51 -11.62 35.48
CA ALA A 183 1.10 -12.66 34.62
C ALA A 183 0.93 -12.29 33.14
N LEU A 184 1.81 -12.81 32.27
CA LEU A 184 1.68 -12.62 30.81
C LEU A 184 0.50 -13.41 30.24
N ILE A 185 0.18 -14.58 30.82
CA ILE A 185 -0.93 -15.43 30.39
C ILE A 185 -2.22 -14.99 31.08
N GLY A 186 -3.29 -14.80 30.32
CA GLY A 186 -4.63 -14.49 30.82
C GLY A 186 -4.74 -13.11 31.49
N GLY A 187 -5.80 -12.91 32.26
CA GLY A 187 -6.11 -11.64 32.93
C GLY A 187 -6.52 -10.54 31.97
N SER A 188 -6.57 -9.31 32.48
CA SER A 188 -6.94 -8.09 31.73
C SER A 188 -5.99 -6.95 32.08
N LEU A 189 -5.92 -5.94 31.24
CA LEU A 189 -5.21 -4.70 31.57
C LEU A 189 -5.89 -4.00 32.76
N LYS A 190 -5.12 -3.57 33.76
CA LYS A 190 -5.64 -2.68 34.82
C LYS A 190 -5.95 -1.32 34.20
N ASP A 191 -7.11 -0.74 34.51
CA ASP A 191 -7.47 0.60 34.02
C ASP A 191 -6.46 1.67 34.46
N ALA A 192 -5.93 1.55 35.69
CA ALA A 192 -4.87 2.44 36.18
C ALA A 192 -3.55 2.32 35.41
N SER A 193 -3.35 1.25 34.65
CA SER A 193 -2.14 1.00 33.87
C SER A 193 -2.29 1.40 32.37
N ILE A 194 -3.41 1.98 31.95
CA ILE A 194 -3.60 2.42 30.55
C ILE A 194 -2.49 3.41 30.14
N GLY A 195 -2.13 4.34 31.05
CA GLY A 195 -1.05 5.30 30.82
C GLY A 195 0.29 4.62 30.55
N ASP A 196 0.71 3.72 31.43
CA ASP A 196 1.96 2.96 31.33
C ASP A 196 1.98 2.05 30.09
N TYR A 197 0.85 1.41 29.79
CA TYR A 197 0.73 0.53 28.62
C TYR A 197 0.86 1.30 27.31
N THR A 198 0.25 2.46 27.21
CA THR A 198 0.42 3.31 26.03
C THR A 198 1.84 3.84 25.89
N ASP A 199 2.54 4.16 26.99
CA ASP A 199 3.96 4.53 26.97
C ASP A 199 4.84 3.35 26.51
N TYR A 200 4.52 2.12 26.93
CA TYR A 200 5.19 0.90 26.44
C TYR A 200 5.06 0.74 24.93
N LEU A 201 3.86 0.94 24.37
CA LEU A 201 3.62 0.85 22.91
C LEU A 201 4.32 1.96 22.14
N VAL A 202 4.39 3.18 22.69
CA VAL A 202 5.15 4.29 22.08
C VAL A 202 6.64 3.98 22.08
N LYS A 203 7.20 3.48 23.19
CA LYS A 203 8.62 3.09 23.28
C LYS A 203 8.97 2.00 22.27
N PHE A 204 8.09 1.01 22.08
CA PHE A 204 8.27 -0.01 21.05
C PHE A 204 8.36 0.64 19.66
N ALA A 205 7.40 1.49 19.29
CA ALA A 205 7.37 2.10 17.96
C ALA A 205 8.57 3.03 17.72
N GLN A 206 9.05 3.74 18.77
CA GLN A 206 10.29 4.54 18.72
C GLN A 206 11.52 3.66 18.51
N ALA A 207 11.68 2.61 19.34
CA ALA A 207 12.83 1.73 19.27
C ALA A 207 12.95 1.02 17.91
N TYR A 208 11.82 0.59 17.34
CA TYR A 208 11.78 -0.01 16.01
C TYR A 208 12.08 1.02 14.90
N ARG A 209 11.54 2.24 14.98
CA ARG A 209 11.92 3.32 14.07
C ARG A 209 13.42 3.58 14.11
N ASP A 210 13.99 3.68 15.30
CA ASP A 210 15.41 3.99 15.50
C ASP A 210 16.32 2.83 15.02
N ALA A 211 15.79 1.59 15.03
CA ALA A 211 16.41 0.42 14.41
C ALA A 211 16.19 0.34 12.87
N GLY A 212 15.56 1.33 12.25
CA GLY A 212 15.34 1.37 10.81
C GLY A 212 14.08 0.62 10.33
N VAL A 213 13.20 0.19 11.23
CA VAL A 213 11.96 -0.56 10.96
C VAL A 213 10.74 0.27 11.45
N PRO A 214 10.35 1.35 10.77
CA PRO A 214 9.24 2.19 11.20
C PRO A 214 7.92 1.42 11.19
N ILE A 215 7.17 1.49 12.28
CA ILE A 215 5.86 0.84 12.42
C ILE A 215 4.79 1.75 11.81
N GLY A 216 4.21 1.33 10.69
CA GLY A 216 3.16 2.07 9.99
C GLY A 216 1.77 1.89 10.61
N TYR A 217 1.51 0.72 11.18
CA TYR A 217 0.24 0.37 11.84
C TYR A 217 0.49 -0.32 13.17
N LEU A 218 -0.45 -0.18 14.10
CA LEU A 218 -0.38 -0.82 15.42
C LEU A 218 -1.78 -1.21 15.88
N SER A 219 -1.95 -2.48 16.27
CA SER A 219 -3.10 -2.93 17.07
C SER A 219 -2.74 -2.86 18.54
N VAL A 220 -3.71 -2.52 19.41
CA VAL A 220 -3.43 -2.38 20.84
C VAL A 220 -3.59 -3.69 21.61
N GLN A 221 -4.15 -4.73 20.98
CA GLN A 221 -4.31 -6.07 21.56
C GLN A 221 -4.67 -7.09 20.47
N ASN A 222 -3.89 -8.18 20.38
CA ASN A 222 -4.28 -9.36 19.64
C ASN A 222 -5.43 -10.08 20.34
N GLU A 223 -6.46 -10.43 19.58
CA GLU A 223 -7.60 -11.26 20.00
C GLU A 223 -8.17 -10.89 21.38
N PRO A 224 -8.71 -9.68 21.56
CA PRO A 224 -9.11 -9.15 22.86
C PRO A 224 -10.23 -9.92 23.57
N LYS A 225 -10.91 -10.83 22.86
CA LYS A 225 -11.95 -11.70 23.42
C LYS A 225 -11.45 -13.11 23.78
N PHE A 226 -10.17 -13.40 23.51
CA PHE A 226 -9.58 -14.71 23.73
C PHE A 226 -8.48 -14.66 24.79
N SER A 227 -8.53 -15.56 25.77
CA SER A 227 -7.56 -15.70 26.83
C SER A 227 -6.96 -17.12 26.78
N PRO A 228 -5.87 -17.31 26.05
CA PRO A 228 -5.25 -18.62 25.94
C PRO A 228 -4.67 -19.09 27.28
N PRO A 229 -4.77 -20.40 27.61
CA PRO A 229 -4.25 -20.93 28.86
C PRO A 229 -2.75 -21.23 28.84
N GLY A 230 -2.14 -21.32 27.65
CA GLY A 230 -0.78 -21.82 27.47
C GLY A 230 0.25 -20.81 26.96
N TYR A 231 -0.15 -19.60 26.60
CA TYR A 231 0.74 -18.57 26.04
C TYR A 231 0.28 -17.16 26.39
N PRO A 232 1.09 -16.13 26.15
CA PRO A 232 0.70 -14.76 26.46
C PRO A 232 -0.62 -14.37 25.80
N GLY A 233 -1.50 -13.73 26.57
CA GLY A 233 -2.79 -13.25 26.09
C GLY A 233 -3.48 -12.42 27.17
N MET A 234 -4.47 -11.62 26.75
CA MET A 234 -5.14 -10.69 27.66
C MET A 234 -6.54 -10.38 27.13
N LEU A 235 -7.54 -10.45 28.00
CA LEU A 235 -8.88 -9.97 27.69
C LEU A 235 -8.93 -8.44 27.72
N MET A 236 -9.66 -7.87 26.77
CA MET A 236 -9.93 -6.44 26.70
C MET A 236 -11.35 -6.21 26.17
N THR A 237 -12.15 -5.41 26.83
CA THR A 237 -13.49 -5.04 26.33
C THR A 237 -13.37 -3.98 25.24
N ALA A 238 -14.40 -3.82 24.40
CA ALA A 238 -14.42 -2.79 23.35
C ALA A 238 -14.25 -1.39 23.93
N ASP A 239 -14.88 -1.10 25.09
CA ASP A 239 -14.70 0.17 25.81
C ASP A 239 -13.25 0.37 26.25
N GLN A 240 -12.64 -0.63 26.88
CA GLN A 240 -11.25 -0.53 27.33
C GLN A 240 -10.31 -0.37 26.13
N GLN A 241 -10.54 -1.09 25.02
CA GLN A 241 -9.75 -0.96 23.80
C GLN A 241 -9.84 0.47 23.24
N ALA A 242 -11.04 1.04 23.19
CA ALA A 242 -11.21 2.43 22.75
C ALA A 242 -10.52 3.45 23.69
N ARG A 243 -10.57 3.24 25.01
CA ARG A 243 -9.84 4.09 25.98
C ARG A 243 -8.32 4.00 25.80
N VAL A 244 -7.78 2.81 25.55
CA VAL A 244 -6.35 2.62 25.24
C VAL A 244 -5.99 3.35 23.94
N ILE A 245 -6.79 3.21 22.88
CA ILE A 245 -6.57 3.89 21.59
C ILE A 245 -6.58 5.41 21.77
N ASN A 246 -7.56 5.94 22.49
CA ASN A 246 -7.69 7.37 22.74
C ASN A 246 -6.53 7.95 23.57
N ALA A 247 -5.96 7.15 24.48
CA ALA A 247 -4.78 7.55 25.24
C ALA A 247 -3.48 7.41 24.41
N LEU A 248 -3.41 6.45 23.49
CA LEU A 248 -2.22 6.14 22.68
C LEU A 248 -2.03 7.15 21.54
N ALA A 249 -3.09 7.49 20.81
CA ALA A 249 -3.00 8.31 19.59
C ALA A 249 -2.28 9.66 19.81
N PRO A 250 -2.61 10.48 20.82
CA PRO A 250 -1.89 11.73 21.06
C PRO A 250 -0.43 11.51 21.49
N LYS A 251 -0.09 10.39 22.14
CA LYS A 251 1.28 10.06 22.54
C LYS A 251 2.15 9.69 21.32
N LEU A 252 1.60 8.92 20.37
CA LEU A 252 2.28 8.63 19.10
C LEU A 252 2.56 9.92 18.33
N ALA A 253 1.56 10.80 18.22
CA ALA A 253 1.73 12.10 17.57
C ALA A 253 2.78 12.97 18.25
N ALA A 254 2.77 13.05 19.59
CA ALA A 254 3.76 13.79 20.37
C ALA A 254 5.18 13.22 20.23
N ALA A 255 5.30 11.92 19.98
CA ALA A 255 6.58 11.24 19.71
C ALA A 255 7.05 11.38 18.25
N GLY A 256 6.33 12.11 17.39
CA GLY A 256 6.64 12.27 15.97
C GLY A 256 6.45 10.98 15.16
N LEU A 257 5.58 10.08 15.61
CA LEU A 257 5.30 8.81 14.95
C LEU A 257 4.02 8.92 14.12
N SER A 258 4.09 8.53 12.85
CA SER A 258 2.94 8.48 11.92
C SER A 258 2.17 7.17 12.00
N THR A 259 2.41 6.36 13.02
CA THR A 259 1.77 5.05 13.24
C THR A 259 0.26 5.20 13.36
N ARG A 260 -0.49 4.48 12.51
CA ARG A 260 -1.96 4.44 12.53
C ARG A 260 -2.43 3.30 13.43
N ILE A 261 -3.48 3.51 14.21
CA ILE A 261 -3.98 2.51 15.15
C ILE A 261 -5.13 1.73 14.51
N LEU A 262 -5.12 0.40 14.68
CA LEU A 262 -6.20 -0.50 14.30
C LEU A 262 -6.86 -1.03 15.57
N GLY A 263 -8.19 -1.12 15.53
CA GLY A 263 -8.99 -1.72 16.60
C GLY A 263 -9.39 -3.15 16.29
N TYR A 264 -10.04 -3.82 17.23
CA TYR A 264 -10.53 -5.19 17.17
C TYR A 264 -9.40 -6.21 17.12
N ASP A 265 -8.87 -6.53 15.94
CA ASP A 265 -7.79 -7.52 15.70
C ASP A 265 -8.19 -8.93 16.14
N HIS A 266 -9.35 -9.40 15.63
CA HIS A 266 -9.97 -10.68 15.98
C HIS A 266 -10.87 -11.21 14.86
N ASN A 267 -11.58 -12.31 15.09
CA ASN A 267 -12.33 -13.11 14.13
C ASN A 267 -13.50 -12.37 13.46
N TRP A 268 -13.92 -12.87 12.31
CA TRP A 268 -15.08 -12.33 11.56
C TRP A 268 -16.44 -12.51 12.27
N ASP A 269 -16.51 -13.08 13.46
CA ASP A 269 -17.73 -13.43 14.18
C ASP A 269 -18.35 -12.29 15.03
N ASP A 270 -17.66 -11.15 15.23
CA ASP A 270 -18.17 -10.07 16.07
C ASP A 270 -18.00 -8.67 15.45
N THR A 271 -18.93 -8.31 14.60
CA THR A 271 -18.97 -6.96 14.00
C THR A 271 -19.34 -5.87 15.00
N THR A 272 -20.05 -6.22 16.09
CA THR A 272 -20.49 -5.27 17.10
C THR A 272 -19.32 -4.72 17.90
N TYR A 273 -18.39 -5.58 18.29
CA TYR A 273 -17.17 -5.15 18.97
C TYR A 273 -16.36 -4.17 18.09
N ALA A 274 -16.11 -4.54 16.83
CA ALA A 274 -15.37 -3.71 15.89
C ALA A 274 -16.03 -2.32 15.69
N GLN A 275 -17.34 -2.29 15.50
CA GLN A 275 -18.10 -1.03 15.35
C GLN A 275 -18.09 -0.19 16.61
N SER A 276 -18.17 -0.82 17.79
CA SER A 276 -18.11 -0.13 19.08
C SER A 276 -16.76 0.57 19.29
N VAL A 277 -15.66 -0.12 19.02
CA VAL A 277 -14.31 0.45 19.10
C VAL A 277 -14.16 1.60 18.11
N ASN A 278 -14.56 1.40 16.85
CA ASN A 278 -14.47 2.43 15.82
C ASN A 278 -15.25 3.71 16.19
N SER A 279 -16.44 3.54 16.77
CA SER A 279 -17.29 4.65 17.18
C SER A 279 -16.70 5.40 18.39
N ALA A 280 -16.27 4.67 19.43
CA ALA A 280 -15.77 5.25 20.68
C ALA A 280 -14.37 5.86 20.53
N ALA A 281 -13.51 5.30 19.65
CA ALA A 281 -12.18 5.85 19.38
C ALA A 281 -12.21 6.95 18.31
N GLY A 282 -13.25 7.07 17.51
CA GLY A 282 -13.44 8.15 16.54
C GLY A 282 -12.27 8.30 15.58
N ALA A 283 -11.70 9.50 15.46
CA ALA A 283 -10.58 9.79 14.58
C ALA A 283 -9.25 9.14 15.00
N ASN A 284 -9.13 8.67 16.25
CA ASN A 284 -7.92 8.07 16.78
C ASN A 284 -7.68 6.63 16.29
N VAL A 285 -8.71 5.98 15.71
CA VAL A 285 -8.60 4.65 15.10
C VAL A 285 -8.76 4.74 13.58
N ALA A 286 -7.85 4.13 12.84
CA ALA A 286 -7.89 4.10 11.38
C ALA A 286 -8.98 3.14 10.87
N GLY A 287 -9.23 2.06 11.59
CA GLY A 287 -10.19 1.02 11.23
C GLY A 287 -10.02 -0.24 12.06
N SER A 288 -10.51 -1.37 11.54
CA SER A 288 -10.50 -2.67 12.24
C SER A 288 -9.62 -3.69 11.56
N ALA A 289 -8.99 -4.54 12.37
CA ALA A 289 -8.20 -5.68 11.96
C ALA A 289 -8.99 -6.98 12.18
N TRP A 290 -8.80 -7.98 11.28
CA TRP A 290 -9.64 -9.16 11.20
C TRP A 290 -8.85 -10.47 11.06
N HIS A 291 -9.35 -11.54 11.70
CA HIS A 291 -8.84 -12.90 11.66
C HIS A 291 -9.87 -13.87 11.09
N CYS A 292 -9.43 -15.10 10.74
CA CYS A 292 -10.24 -16.07 9.99
C CYS A 292 -10.79 -17.23 10.81
N TYR A 293 -10.53 -17.32 12.11
CA TYR A 293 -10.79 -18.55 12.88
C TYR A 293 -12.25 -18.76 13.23
N ALA A 294 -13.10 -17.75 13.09
CA ALA A 294 -14.56 -17.85 13.21
C ALA A 294 -15.24 -16.79 12.35
N GLY A 295 -16.48 -17.08 11.93
CA GLY A 295 -17.27 -16.18 11.09
C GLY A 295 -16.99 -16.31 9.59
N ASP A 296 -17.26 -15.26 8.83
CA ASP A 296 -17.18 -15.20 7.37
C ASP A 296 -16.66 -13.84 6.92
N PRO A 297 -15.88 -13.74 5.83
CA PRO A 297 -15.34 -12.48 5.32
C PRO A 297 -16.37 -11.37 5.10
N ALA A 298 -17.65 -11.71 4.86
CA ALA A 298 -18.73 -10.72 4.67
C ALA A 298 -18.96 -9.83 5.92
N ALA A 299 -18.50 -10.24 7.11
CA ALA A 299 -18.50 -9.41 8.30
C ALA A 299 -17.77 -8.09 8.10
N GLN A 300 -16.70 -8.10 7.30
CA GLN A 300 -15.97 -6.87 6.94
C GLN A 300 -16.87 -5.90 6.16
N SER A 301 -17.64 -6.40 5.18
CA SER A 301 -18.61 -5.56 4.45
C SER A 301 -19.70 -5.01 5.36
N THR A 302 -20.14 -5.78 6.36
CA THR A 302 -21.12 -5.31 7.37
C THR A 302 -20.57 -4.08 8.12
N VAL A 303 -19.32 -4.14 8.56
CA VAL A 303 -18.66 -3.01 9.25
C VAL A 303 -18.41 -1.85 8.28
N HIS A 304 -17.93 -2.11 7.06
CA HIS A 304 -17.73 -1.08 6.06
C HIS A 304 -19.02 -0.32 5.73
N ASN A 305 -20.11 -1.04 5.50
CA ASN A 305 -21.39 -0.42 5.16
C ASN A 305 -21.94 0.45 6.29
N ALA A 306 -21.71 0.07 7.55
CA ALA A 306 -22.08 0.86 8.72
C ALA A 306 -21.12 2.04 8.97
N GLN A 307 -19.86 1.91 8.64
CA GLN A 307 -18.79 2.86 8.95
C GLN A 307 -17.82 3.02 7.77
N PRO A 308 -18.26 3.57 6.62
CA PRO A 308 -17.49 3.57 5.37
C PRO A 308 -16.19 4.40 5.41
N ALA A 309 -16.04 5.28 6.41
CA ALA A 309 -14.82 6.04 6.63
C ALA A 309 -13.72 5.24 7.35
N LYS A 310 -14.01 4.00 7.79
CA LYS A 310 -13.07 3.13 8.50
C LYS A 310 -12.46 2.11 7.56
N ASP A 311 -11.14 2.02 7.59
CA ASP A 311 -10.39 1.02 6.84
C ASP A 311 -10.53 -0.37 7.45
N LEU A 312 -10.43 -1.41 6.63
CA LEU A 312 -10.47 -2.80 7.07
C LEU A 312 -9.16 -3.50 6.67
N PHE A 313 -8.59 -4.24 7.62
CA PHE A 313 -7.33 -4.95 7.44
C PHE A 313 -7.54 -6.42 7.78
N PHE A 314 -7.14 -7.32 6.90
CA PHE A 314 -7.10 -8.73 7.25
C PHE A 314 -5.69 -9.05 7.73
N THR A 315 -5.55 -9.40 9.02
CA THR A 315 -4.28 -9.35 9.74
C THR A 315 -3.76 -10.70 10.23
N GLU A 316 -4.60 -11.77 10.22
CA GLU A 316 -4.13 -13.09 10.63
C GLU A 316 -5.01 -14.24 10.10
N CYS A 317 -4.35 -15.31 9.64
CA CYS A 317 -4.93 -16.63 9.41
C CYS A 317 -3.84 -17.69 9.32
N SER A 318 -3.92 -18.77 10.09
CA SER A 318 -3.04 -19.93 9.95
C SER A 318 -3.58 -20.91 8.90
N GLY A 319 -2.69 -21.43 8.05
CA GLY A 319 -2.90 -22.74 7.46
C GLY A 319 -2.67 -23.85 8.50
N THR A 320 -3.25 -24.99 8.25
CA THR A 320 -3.05 -26.20 9.07
C THR A 320 -2.86 -27.42 8.19
N GLU A 321 -2.14 -28.42 8.69
CA GLU A 321 -2.09 -29.71 8.00
C GLU A 321 -3.48 -30.35 7.96
N SER A 322 -3.82 -30.91 6.80
CA SER A 322 -5.00 -31.75 6.63
C SER A 322 -4.79 -33.10 7.34
N SER A 323 -5.88 -33.77 7.72
CA SER A 323 -5.83 -35.12 8.29
C SER A 323 -5.12 -36.13 7.37
N ASP A 324 -5.22 -35.93 6.06
CA ASP A 324 -4.40 -36.55 5.03
C ASP A 324 -3.37 -35.51 4.57
N THR A 325 -2.14 -35.62 5.10
CA THR A 325 -1.08 -34.63 4.85
C THR A 325 -0.73 -34.47 3.37
N SER A 326 -0.99 -35.49 2.53
CA SER A 326 -0.77 -35.39 1.08
C SER A 326 -1.71 -34.37 0.42
N LYS A 327 -2.82 -34.00 1.06
CA LYS A 327 -3.80 -33.04 0.59
C LYS A 327 -3.57 -31.63 1.12
N THR A 328 -2.75 -31.46 2.15
CA THR A 328 -2.53 -30.16 2.83
C THR A 328 -2.32 -29.00 1.85
N PHE A 329 -1.48 -29.19 0.86
CA PHE A 329 -1.18 -28.14 -0.11
C PHE A 329 -2.43 -27.75 -0.93
N GLY A 330 -3.15 -28.73 -1.47
CA GLY A 330 -4.35 -28.49 -2.28
C GLY A 330 -5.49 -27.89 -1.46
N ASP A 331 -5.72 -28.41 -0.25
CA ASP A 331 -6.77 -27.94 0.67
C ASP A 331 -6.48 -26.48 1.11
N SER A 332 -5.24 -26.19 1.50
CA SER A 332 -4.82 -24.83 1.87
C SER A 332 -4.87 -23.87 0.68
N LEU A 333 -4.41 -24.28 -0.51
CA LEU A 333 -4.47 -23.47 -1.72
C LEU A 333 -5.91 -23.06 -2.04
N TRP A 334 -6.83 -24.03 -2.01
CA TRP A 334 -8.23 -23.81 -2.28
C TRP A 334 -8.87 -22.90 -1.23
N TRP A 335 -8.70 -23.25 0.06
CA TRP A 335 -9.38 -22.55 1.16
C TRP A 335 -8.88 -21.12 1.32
N GLN A 336 -7.55 -20.92 1.34
CA GLN A 336 -6.95 -19.58 1.49
C GLN A 336 -7.14 -18.74 0.24
N GLY A 337 -7.02 -19.34 -0.94
CA GLY A 337 -7.31 -18.64 -2.20
C GLY A 337 -8.72 -18.06 -2.19
N ARG A 338 -9.71 -18.87 -1.79
CA ARG A 338 -11.11 -18.47 -1.74
C ARG A 338 -11.40 -17.44 -0.64
N ASN A 339 -11.04 -17.76 0.62
CA ASN A 339 -11.47 -16.95 1.77
C ASN A 339 -10.57 -15.73 2.00
N LEU A 340 -9.26 -15.86 1.77
CA LEU A 340 -8.30 -14.79 2.04
C LEU A 340 -8.04 -13.95 0.79
N ALA A 341 -7.55 -14.56 -0.30
CA ALA A 341 -7.18 -13.78 -1.48
C ALA A 341 -8.39 -13.10 -2.11
N ILE A 342 -9.52 -13.81 -2.24
CA ILE A 342 -10.74 -13.30 -2.86
C ILE A 342 -11.72 -12.78 -1.81
N GLY A 343 -12.04 -13.59 -0.82
CA GLY A 343 -13.06 -13.26 0.18
C GLY A 343 -12.76 -12.00 0.95
N ALA A 344 -11.60 -11.93 1.64
CA ALA A 344 -11.24 -10.76 2.43
C ALA A 344 -11.11 -9.50 1.55
N THR A 345 -10.46 -9.60 0.39
CA THR A 345 -10.26 -8.43 -0.49
C THR A 345 -11.55 -7.94 -1.15
N ARG A 346 -12.47 -8.83 -1.54
CA ARG A 346 -13.82 -8.43 -2.00
C ARG A 346 -14.64 -7.76 -0.91
N ASN A 347 -14.37 -8.11 0.35
CA ASN A 347 -14.99 -7.54 1.52
C ASN A 347 -14.14 -6.43 2.17
N TRP A 348 -13.51 -5.59 1.36
CA TRP A 348 -12.86 -4.34 1.74
C TRP A 348 -11.53 -4.44 2.48
N ALA A 349 -10.97 -5.64 2.70
CA ALA A 349 -9.64 -5.73 3.30
C ALA A 349 -8.58 -5.04 2.45
N LYS A 350 -7.73 -4.25 3.09
CA LYS A 350 -6.58 -3.57 2.47
C LYS A 350 -5.30 -4.40 2.54
N THR A 351 -5.31 -5.49 3.32
CA THR A 351 -4.22 -6.44 3.48
C THR A 351 -4.73 -7.87 3.43
N VAL A 352 -3.84 -8.80 3.12
CA VAL A 352 -4.02 -10.23 3.40
C VAL A 352 -2.78 -10.71 4.10
N THR A 353 -2.95 -11.26 5.31
CA THR A 353 -1.86 -11.66 6.19
C THR A 353 -2.07 -13.08 6.68
N THR A 354 -1.11 -13.97 6.42
CA THR A 354 -1.07 -15.29 7.05
C THR A 354 -0.32 -15.23 8.38
N TRP A 355 -0.48 -16.26 9.25
CA TRP A 355 0.11 -16.19 10.57
C TRP A 355 1.63 -16.32 10.47
N ASN A 356 2.21 -17.49 10.38
CA ASN A 356 3.65 -17.63 10.46
C ASN A 356 4.37 -17.46 9.12
N MET A 357 5.38 -16.58 9.05
CA MET A 357 6.27 -16.45 7.89
C MET A 357 7.07 -17.73 7.67
N ALA A 358 7.57 -18.36 8.73
CA ALA A 358 8.31 -19.62 8.63
C ALA A 358 8.15 -20.48 9.89
N LEU A 359 8.04 -21.79 9.70
CA LEU A 359 8.10 -22.80 10.77
C LEU A 359 9.10 -23.89 10.39
N ASN A 360 9.56 -24.66 11.39
CA ASN A 360 10.34 -25.86 11.12
C ASN A 360 9.41 -27.04 10.75
N ALA A 361 10.00 -28.20 10.42
CA ALA A 361 9.24 -29.41 10.06
C ALA A 361 8.39 -29.99 11.21
N GLN A 362 8.61 -29.55 12.44
CA GLN A 362 7.79 -29.88 13.61
C GLN A 362 6.77 -28.79 13.95
N HIS A 363 6.45 -27.90 12.99
CA HIS A 363 5.51 -26.79 13.13
C HIS A 363 5.85 -25.78 14.24
N GLY A 364 7.12 -25.66 14.59
CA GLY A 364 7.60 -24.83 15.71
C GLY A 364 8.77 -23.92 15.34
N PRO A 365 9.41 -23.37 16.39
CA PRO A 365 9.08 -23.44 17.83
C PRO A 365 7.69 -22.87 18.15
N VAL A 366 6.97 -23.49 19.10
CA VAL A 366 5.61 -23.08 19.50
C VAL A 366 5.41 -23.28 21.00
N ILE A 367 4.66 -22.40 21.65
CA ILE A 367 4.36 -22.47 23.08
C ILE A 367 2.85 -22.52 23.26
N GLY A 368 2.32 -23.71 23.55
CA GLY A 368 0.92 -23.88 23.99
C GLY A 368 -0.16 -23.57 22.97
N SER A 369 0.16 -23.60 21.68
CA SER A 369 -0.78 -23.31 20.59
C SER A 369 -0.86 -24.45 19.57
N CYS A 370 -1.24 -24.13 18.34
CA CYS A 370 -1.43 -25.02 17.21
C CYS A 370 -0.17 -25.84 16.89
N THR A 371 -0.25 -27.15 17.02
CA THR A 371 0.87 -28.08 16.77
C THR A 371 0.94 -28.61 15.34
N ASN A 372 -0.05 -28.25 14.47
CA ASN A 372 -0.11 -28.63 13.07
C ASN A 372 -0.29 -27.42 12.14
N CYS A 373 -0.07 -26.21 12.64
CA CYS A 373 -0.12 -25.01 11.81
C CYS A 373 1.04 -24.99 10.81
N THR A 374 0.79 -24.46 9.61
CA THR A 374 1.78 -24.29 8.55
C THR A 374 2.26 -22.83 8.47
N GLY A 375 3.48 -22.63 8.02
CA GLY A 375 4.03 -21.31 7.70
C GLY A 375 4.03 -21.07 6.19
N VAL A 376 4.36 -19.85 5.79
CA VAL A 376 4.62 -19.54 4.37
C VAL A 376 5.77 -20.40 3.85
N VAL A 377 6.78 -20.59 4.68
CA VAL A 377 7.97 -21.41 4.40
C VAL A 377 8.14 -22.43 5.52
N THR A 378 8.54 -23.65 5.15
CA THR A 378 9.08 -24.64 6.11
C THR A 378 10.58 -24.72 5.94
N THR A 379 11.32 -24.51 7.05
CA THR A 379 12.78 -24.69 7.11
C THR A 379 13.10 -25.92 7.93
N ASP A 380 13.93 -26.83 7.41
CA ASP A 380 14.36 -28.04 8.11
C ASP A 380 15.84 -28.33 7.85
N GLY A 381 16.67 -28.00 8.81
CA GLY A 381 18.13 -28.10 8.66
C GLY A 381 18.64 -27.27 7.49
N GLY A 382 19.10 -27.92 6.42
CA GLY A 382 19.52 -27.27 5.18
C GLY A 382 18.42 -27.18 4.11
N SER A 383 17.23 -27.75 4.37
CA SER A 383 16.12 -27.81 3.42
C SER A 383 15.16 -26.64 3.61
N VAL A 384 14.58 -26.19 2.51
CA VAL A 384 13.53 -25.16 2.50
C VAL A 384 12.42 -25.60 1.55
N SER A 385 11.18 -25.57 2.00
CA SER A 385 10.01 -25.77 1.16
C SER A 385 9.04 -24.60 1.28
N TYR A 386 8.34 -24.32 0.19
CA TYR A 386 7.34 -23.26 0.10
C TYR A 386 5.96 -23.89 0.13
N ASN A 387 5.14 -23.49 1.11
CA ASN A 387 3.81 -24.03 1.32
C ASN A 387 2.75 -23.31 0.51
N ALA A 388 1.49 -23.73 0.59
CA ALA A 388 0.39 -23.12 -0.16
C ALA A 388 0.26 -21.62 0.10
N GLU A 389 0.53 -21.18 1.32
CA GLU A 389 0.55 -19.77 1.74
C GLU A 389 1.48 -18.92 0.88
N TYR A 390 2.67 -19.44 0.55
CA TYR A 390 3.61 -18.74 -0.34
C TYR A 390 3.00 -18.45 -1.71
N TYR A 391 2.31 -19.43 -2.27
CA TYR A 391 1.72 -19.31 -3.60
C TYR A 391 0.45 -18.46 -3.59
N VAL A 392 -0.40 -18.59 -2.57
CA VAL A 392 -1.58 -17.74 -2.39
C VAL A 392 -1.17 -16.27 -2.26
N LEU A 393 -0.21 -15.98 -1.39
CA LEU A 393 0.35 -14.63 -1.24
C LEU A 393 1.06 -14.17 -2.52
N GLY A 394 1.76 -15.07 -3.21
CA GLY A 394 2.43 -14.79 -4.48
C GLY A 394 1.47 -14.40 -5.61
N HIS A 395 0.29 -15.03 -5.68
CA HIS A 395 -0.77 -14.64 -6.63
C HIS A 395 -1.30 -13.23 -6.38
N LEU A 396 -1.12 -12.69 -5.18
CA LEU A 396 -1.44 -11.31 -4.82
C LEU A 396 -0.20 -10.41 -4.93
N SER A 397 0.78 -10.58 -4.06
CA SER A 397 1.87 -9.61 -3.84
C SER A 397 2.78 -9.40 -5.05
N LYS A 398 3.00 -10.44 -5.88
CA LYS A 398 3.81 -10.32 -7.09
C LYS A 398 3.14 -9.42 -8.14
N PHE A 399 1.83 -9.41 -8.19
CA PHE A 399 1.04 -8.78 -9.26
C PHE A 399 0.19 -7.59 -8.82
N VAL A 400 -0.13 -7.48 -7.55
CA VAL A 400 -0.92 -6.39 -6.97
C VAL A 400 -0.01 -5.57 -6.05
N LYS A 401 0.34 -4.37 -6.49
CA LYS A 401 1.31 -3.52 -5.81
C LYS A 401 0.67 -2.69 -4.69
N PRO A 402 1.42 -2.26 -3.66
CA PRO A 402 0.95 -1.23 -2.74
C PRO A 402 0.37 -0.03 -3.51
N GLY A 403 -0.80 0.44 -3.07
CA GLY A 403 -1.55 1.49 -3.78
C GLY A 403 -2.43 1.02 -4.93
N ALA A 404 -2.39 -0.27 -5.32
CA ALA A 404 -3.34 -0.82 -6.27
C ALA A 404 -4.78 -0.66 -5.76
N VAL A 405 -5.70 -0.33 -6.64
CA VAL A 405 -7.11 -0.14 -6.30
C VAL A 405 -7.89 -1.37 -6.75
N ARG A 406 -8.70 -1.96 -5.84
CA ARG A 406 -9.65 -2.99 -6.25
C ARG A 406 -10.67 -2.38 -7.21
N ILE A 407 -10.88 -3.03 -8.36
CA ILE A 407 -11.86 -2.66 -9.37
C ILE A 407 -12.95 -3.70 -9.47
N ASP A 408 -14.06 -3.36 -10.14
CA ASP A 408 -15.17 -4.28 -10.25
C ASP A 408 -14.83 -5.47 -11.15
N SER A 409 -15.31 -6.64 -10.72
CA SER A 409 -15.30 -7.85 -11.52
C SER A 409 -16.53 -8.71 -11.16
N THR A 410 -17.07 -9.43 -12.13
CA THR A 410 -18.27 -10.25 -11.93
C THR A 410 -18.10 -11.19 -10.74
N ALA A 411 -18.99 -11.10 -9.76
CA ALA A 411 -19.02 -12.04 -8.65
C ALA A 411 -19.49 -13.41 -9.13
N VAL A 412 -18.73 -14.45 -8.80
CA VAL A 412 -19.06 -15.85 -9.10
C VAL A 412 -19.15 -16.61 -7.79
N ALA A 413 -20.18 -17.42 -7.64
CA ALA A 413 -20.40 -18.23 -6.44
C ALA A 413 -19.43 -19.41 -6.36
N GLN A 414 -19.34 -20.01 -5.18
CA GLN A 414 -18.59 -21.25 -4.95
C GLN A 414 -19.02 -22.35 -5.93
N GLY A 415 -18.05 -23.11 -6.41
CA GLY A 415 -18.23 -24.11 -7.47
C GLY A 415 -17.91 -23.57 -8.86
N GLY A 416 -17.73 -22.25 -8.99
CA GLY A 416 -17.27 -21.57 -10.21
C GLY A 416 -15.87 -21.00 -10.10
N ILE A 417 -15.53 -20.05 -10.99
CA ILE A 417 -14.27 -19.32 -10.97
C ILE A 417 -14.44 -18.05 -10.14
N GLU A 418 -14.26 -18.17 -8.83
CA GLU A 418 -14.26 -17.00 -7.94
C GLU A 418 -13.06 -16.11 -8.27
N ASN A 419 -13.21 -14.79 -8.15
CA ASN A 419 -12.21 -13.85 -8.66
C ASN A 419 -12.24 -12.50 -7.95
N VAL A 420 -11.16 -11.74 -8.08
CA VAL A 420 -11.06 -10.32 -7.72
C VAL A 420 -10.10 -9.61 -8.66
N ALA A 421 -10.40 -8.37 -9.03
CA ALA A 421 -9.60 -7.59 -9.96
C ALA A 421 -9.03 -6.33 -9.28
N PHE A 422 -7.82 -5.96 -9.71
CA PHE A 422 -7.11 -4.78 -9.22
C PHE A 422 -6.53 -4.00 -10.40
N ARG A 423 -6.43 -2.69 -10.23
CA ARG A 423 -5.66 -1.80 -11.10
C ARG A 423 -4.48 -1.25 -10.30
N ASN A 424 -3.28 -1.57 -10.76
CA ASN A 424 -2.03 -1.09 -10.18
C ASN A 424 -1.80 0.41 -10.45
N PRO A 425 -0.93 1.08 -9.69
CA PRO A 425 -0.57 2.48 -9.94
C PRO A 425 0.01 2.74 -11.34
N ASP A 426 0.65 1.75 -11.95
CA ASP A 426 1.17 1.82 -13.33
C ASP A 426 0.10 1.57 -14.42
N GLY A 427 -1.17 1.39 -14.00
CA GLY A 427 -2.28 1.10 -14.88
C GLY A 427 -2.45 -0.37 -15.27
N THR A 428 -1.54 -1.26 -14.90
CA THR A 428 -1.66 -2.71 -15.14
C THR A 428 -2.87 -3.27 -14.38
N ILE A 429 -3.65 -4.12 -15.05
CA ILE A 429 -4.73 -4.88 -14.43
C ILE A 429 -4.19 -6.22 -13.94
N ALA A 430 -4.59 -6.63 -12.74
CA ALA A 430 -4.37 -7.97 -12.18
C ALA A 430 -5.72 -8.58 -11.83
N LEU A 431 -6.06 -9.71 -12.44
CA LEU A 431 -7.24 -10.52 -12.12
C LEU A 431 -6.77 -11.80 -11.44
N VAL A 432 -7.09 -11.96 -10.16
CA VAL A 432 -6.80 -13.17 -9.38
C VAL A 432 -8.03 -14.06 -9.38
N THR A 433 -7.85 -15.34 -9.69
CA THR A 433 -8.93 -16.31 -9.82
C THR A 433 -8.63 -17.57 -9.02
N VAL A 434 -9.69 -18.18 -8.47
CA VAL A 434 -9.65 -19.51 -7.82
C VAL A 434 -10.76 -20.36 -8.41
N ASN A 435 -10.45 -21.55 -8.87
CA ASN A 435 -11.43 -22.52 -9.28
C ASN A 435 -11.88 -23.34 -8.07
N THR A 436 -13.07 -23.09 -7.58
CA THR A 436 -13.63 -23.80 -6.42
C THR A 436 -14.49 -25.00 -6.80
N GLY A 437 -14.53 -25.36 -8.08
CA GLY A 437 -15.22 -26.51 -8.65
C GLY A 437 -14.32 -27.47 -9.43
N GLY A 438 -14.91 -28.25 -10.32
CA GLY A 438 -14.20 -29.08 -11.29
C GLY A 438 -13.46 -28.24 -12.34
N ALA A 439 -12.60 -28.87 -13.15
CA ALA A 439 -11.93 -28.16 -14.25
C ALA A 439 -12.96 -27.56 -15.21
N GLN A 440 -12.90 -26.24 -15.45
CA GLN A 440 -13.92 -25.53 -16.23
C GLN A 440 -13.34 -24.41 -17.08
N ASP A 441 -14.03 -24.12 -18.17
CA ASP A 441 -13.76 -23.00 -19.04
C ASP A 441 -14.47 -21.74 -18.54
N PHE A 442 -13.84 -20.59 -18.74
CA PHE A 442 -14.44 -19.26 -18.48
C PHE A 442 -13.88 -18.24 -19.47
N GLN A 443 -14.53 -17.10 -19.54
CA GLN A 443 -14.11 -15.97 -20.36
C GLN A 443 -13.86 -14.76 -19.45
N VAL A 444 -12.87 -13.94 -19.80
CA VAL A 444 -12.69 -12.60 -19.21
C VAL A 444 -13.05 -11.56 -20.26
N SER A 445 -13.94 -10.63 -19.90
CA SER A 445 -14.34 -9.49 -20.72
C SER A 445 -13.76 -8.21 -20.15
N PHE A 446 -13.01 -7.47 -20.96
CA PHE A 446 -12.41 -6.20 -20.60
C PHE A 446 -12.50 -5.22 -21.77
N GLN A 447 -13.16 -4.06 -21.55
CA GLN A 447 -13.33 -3.00 -22.57
C GLN A 447 -13.83 -3.53 -23.93
N GLY A 448 -14.81 -4.45 -23.91
CA GLY A 448 -15.43 -5.01 -25.10
C GLY A 448 -14.64 -6.13 -25.78
N GLN A 449 -13.43 -6.42 -25.34
CA GLN A 449 -12.66 -7.56 -25.83
C GLN A 449 -12.74 -8.73 -24.84
N LYS A 450 -12.49 -9.96 -25.30
CA LYS A 450 -12.55 -11.16 -24.48
C LYS A 450 -11.37 -12.08 -24.73
N PHE A 451 -10.99 -12.84 -23.69
CA PHE A 451 -10.19 -14.04 -23.85
C PHE A 451 -10.84 -15.19 -23.07
N GLY A 452 -10.60 -16.42 -23.49
CA GLY A 452 -11.04 -17.63 -22.79
C GLY A 452 -9.87 -18.35 -22.15
N TYR A 453 -10.12 -19.03 -21.02
CA TYR A 453 -9.14 -19.87 -20.34
C TYR A 453 -9.81 -21.06 -19.69
N ARG A 454 -9.10 -22.21 -19.66
CA ARG A 454 -9.52 -23.40 -18.92
C ARG A 454 -8.72 -23.51 -17.64
N LEU A 455 -9.35 -23.38 -16.47
CA LEU A 455 -8.69 -23.48 -15.18
C LEU A 455 -8.90 -24.87 -14.57
N PRO A 456 -7.83 -25.61 -14.23
CA PRO A 456 -7.94 -26.90 -13.57
C PRO A 456 -8.69 -26.83 -12.23
N ALA A 457 -9.24 -27.94 -11.77
CA ALA A 457 -9.91 -28.04 -10.48
C ALA A 457 -9.00 -27.63 -9.33
N GLY A 458 -9.51 -26.91 -8.34
CA GLY A 458 -8.79 -26.51 -7.14
C GLY A 458 -7.59 -25.57 -7.39
N SER A 459 -7.44 -25.04 -8.60
CA SER A 459 -6.28 -24.24 -9.01
C SER A 459 -6.51 -22.76 -8.80
N MET A 460 -5.40 -22.03 -8.66
CA MET A 460 -5.36 -20.58 -8.58
C MET A 460 -4.57 -20.01 -9.76
N ALA A 461 -5.09 -18.94 -10.40
CA ALA A 461 -4.39 -18.24 -11.48
C ALA A 461 -4.47 -16.73 -11.33
N THR A 462 -3.40 -16.04 -11.76
CA THR A 462 -3.41 -14.58 -11.91
C THR A 462 -3.15 -14.20 -13.35
N PHE A 463 -4.01 -13.35 -13.87
CA PHE A 463 -3.93 -12.78 -15.23
C PHE A 463 -3.52 -11.32 -15.12
N THR A 464 -2.56 -10.88 -15.93
CA THR A 464 -2.17 -9.46 -15.95
C THR A 464 -2.14 -8.94 -17.38
N TRP A 465 -2.60 -7.68 -17.56
CA TRP A 465 -2.57 -7.00 -18.85
C TRP A 465 -2.54 -5.49 -18.69
N PRO A 466 -2.09 -4.72 -19.71
CA PRO A 466 -2.19 -3.26 -19.70
C PRO A 466 -3.65 -2.80 -19.61
N GLY A 467 -4.00 -1.92 -18.67
CA GLY A 467 -5.38 -1.46 -18.46
C GLY A 467 -5.92 -0.47 -19.48
N GLY A 468 -5.11 -0.04 -20.44
CA GLY A 468 -5.45 1.01 -21.41
C GLY A 468 -5.51 2.38 -20.74
N GLY A 469 -4.59 3.30 -21.08
CA GLY A 469 -4.59 4.66 -20.54
C GLY A 469 -3.29 5.14 -19.90
N ALA A 470 -2.28 4.28 -19.75
CA ALA A 470 -0.93 4.73 -19.42
C ALA A 470 -0.08 4.72 -20.68
N THR A 471 0.31 5.88 -21.18
CA THR A 471 1.38 5.99 -22.17
C THR A 471 2.67 5.61 -21.48
N THR A 472 3.15 4.39 -21.72
CA THR A 472 4.54 4.02 -21.42
C THR A 472 5.46 4.92 -22.27
N PRO A 473 6.49 5.55 -21.68
CA PRO A 473 7.56 6.12 -22.49
C PRO A 473 8.21 5.02 -23.34
N PRO A 474 8.62 5.29 -24.60
CA PRO A 474 9.27 4.28 -25.42
C PRO A 474 10.52 3.78 -24.74
N ALA A 475 10.66 2.45 -24.70
CA ALA A 475 11.87 1.79 -24.26
C ALA A 475 13.04 2.20 -25.17
N THR A 476 13.93 3.03 -24.66
CA THR A 476 15.23 3.27 -25.28
C THR A 476 16.08 2.03 -25.05
N THR A 477 16.40 1.32 -26.12
CA THR A 477 17.42 0.27 -26.16
C THR A 477 18.75 0.82 -25.65
N PRO A 478 19.39 0.16 -24.67
CA PRO A 478 20.70 0.59 -24.22
C PRO A 478 21.77 0.30 -25.29
N PRO A 479 22.68 1.21 -25.59
CA PRO A 479 23.88 0.87 -26.35
C PRO A 479 24.84 0.05 -25.48
N THR A 480 25.34 -1.01 -26.07
CA THR A 480 26.39 -1.87 -25.49
C THR A 480 27.66 -1.07 -25.27
N THR A 481 28.12 -0.95 -24.04
CA THR A 481 29.51 -0.54 -23.76
C THR A 481 30.08 -1.32 -22.57
N THR A 482 31.29 -1.76 -22.76
CA THR A 482 32.23 -2.49 -21.93
C THR A 482 32.49 -1.80 -20.57
N PRO A 483 32.84 -2.53 -19.49
CA PRO A 483 32.95 -1.97 -18.14
C PRO A 483 34.25 -1.19 -17.95
N PRO A 484 34.22 -0.12 -17.16
CA PRO A 484 35.41 0.34 -16.45
C PRO A 484 35.27 0.30 -14.92
N THR A 485 36.32 -0.17 -14.35
CA THR A 485 36.98 0.06 -13.05
C THR A 485 36.27 0.90 -11.96
N THR A 486 36.30 0.31 -10.76
CA THR A 486 35.88 0.80 -9.46
C THR A 486 36.38 2.20 -9.08
N THR A 487 35.48 3.03 -8.52
CA THR A 487 35.80 4.15 -7.61
C THR A 487 34.62 4.41 -6.64
N PRO A 488 34.84 4.88 -5.40
CA PRO A 488 33.89 4.83 -4.27
C PRO A 488 32.76 5.86 -4.32
N PRO A 489 31.77 5.80 -3.39
CA PRO A 489 30.42 6.29 -3.59
C PRO A 489 30.33 7.81 -3.64
N ALA A 490 29.63 8.31 -4.65
CA ALA A 490 29.28 9.70 -4.80
C ALA A 490 27.98 10.02 -4.04
N THR A 491 28.03 11.09 -3.33
CA THR A 491 26.95 11.80 -2.64
C THR A 491 25.74 12.06 -3.56
N THR A 492 24.55 11.95 -2.99
CA THR A 492 23.26 12.32 -3.58
C THR A 492 23.33 13.69 -4.28
N PRO A 493 22.83 13.85 -5.53
CA PRO A 493 22.76 15.16 -6.16
C PRO A 493 21.82 16.09 -5.38
N PRO A 494 22.13 17.38 -5.24
CA PRO A 494 21.23 18.33 -4.59
C PRO A 494 19.93 18.44 -5.37
N ALA A 495 18.81 18.57 -4.65
CA ALA A 495 17.47 18.75 -5.22
C ALA A 495 17.48 20.00 -6.11
N SER A 496 17.25 19.82 -7.42
CA SER A 496 17.10 20.94 -8.35
C SER A 496 15.66 21.47 -8.24
N GLY A 497 15.49 22.71 -7.77
CA GLY A 497 14.21 23.39 -7.65
C GLY A 497 14.41 24.86 -7.36
N VAL A 498 13.35 25.65 -7.45
CA VAL A 498 13.34 27.10 -7.16
C VAL A 498 12.56 27.39 -5.88
N LYS A 499 12.91 28.49 -5.20
CA LYS A 499 12.11 29.01 -4.08
C LYS A 499 10.93 29.80 -4.63
N LEU A 500 9.73 29.51 -4.15
CA LEU A 500 8.54 30.30 -4.43
C LEU A 500 8.32 31.26 -3.28
N VAL A 501 8.53 32.56 -3.56
CA VAL A 501 8.45 33.63 -2.57
C VAL A 501 7.13 34.37 -2.70
N GLY A 502 6.32 34.33 -1.64
CA GLY A 502 5.05 34.99 -1.53
C GLY A 502 5.08 36.28 -0.71
N ALA A 503 3.90 36.73 -0.29
CA ALA A 503 3.75 37.96 0.50
C ALA A 503 4.62 37.95 1.77
N GLY A 504 5.13 39.14 2.13
CA GLY A 504 6.03 39.30 3.28
C GLY A 504 7.43 38.70 3.09
N GLY A 505 7.82 38.31 1.87
CA GLY A 505 9.12 37.69 1.58
C GLY A 505 9.26 36.27 2.11
N LYS A 506 8.12 35.59 2.40
CA LYS A 506 8.09 34.22 2.90
C LYS A 506 8.12 33.20 1.76
N CYS A 507 8.77 32.07 1.98
CA CYS A 507 8.80 30.97 1.02
C CYS A 507 7.63 29.99 1.22
N LEU A 508 7.13 29.45 0.11
CA LEU A 508 6.24 28.26 0.13
C LEU A 508 7.04 27.10 0.72
N ASP A 509 6.53 26.53 1.81
CA ASP A 509 7.24 25.62 2.70
C ASP A 509 6.40 24.38 2.97
N VAL A 510 7.00 23.20 2.83
CA VAL A 510 6.35 21.94 3.25
C VAL A 510 6.59 21.74 4.75
N THR A 511 5.54 21.87 5.54
CA THR A 511 5.58 21.81 7.00
C THR A 511 6.38 20.60 7.52
N GLY A 512 7.40 20.87 8.33
CA GLY A 512 8.22 19.84 8.97
C GLY A 512 9.03 18.99 7.98
N SER A 513 9.27 19.47 6.76
CA SER A 513 9.93 18.72 5.67
C SER A 513 9.27 17.34 5.41
N SER A 514 7.96 17.22 5.67
CA SER A 514 7.24 15.96 5.61
C SER A 514 6.74 15.66 4.18
N ALA A 515 7.24 14.59 3.58
CA ALA A 515 6.73 14.05 2.32
C ALA A 515 5.48 13.17 2.50
N ALA A 516 4.80 13.18 3.66
CA ALA A 516 3.58 12.41 3.88
C ALA A 516 2.39 13.03 3.14
N ASN A 517 1.53 12.18 2.58
CA ASN A 517 0.25 12.62 2.00
C ASN A 517 -0.62 13.29 3.06
N GLY A 518 -1.25 14.42 2.70
CA GLY A 518 -2.06 15.22 3.62
C GLY A 518 -1.26 16.27 4.41
N THR A 519 0.08 16.35 4.26
CA THR A 519 0.86 17.44 4.86
C THR A 519 0.38 18.77 4.30
N LEU A 520 -0.07 19.68 5.17
CA LEU A 520 -0.52 21.00 4.77
C LEU A 520 0.69 21.93 4.63
N PRO A 521 0.98 22.46 3.44
CA PRO A 521 2.04 23.45 3.28
C PRO A 521 1.69 24.77 3.98
N GLN A 522 2.70 25.58 4.17
CA GLN A 522 2.64 26.84 4.90
C GLN A 522 3.55 27.88 4.23
N VAL A 523 3.56 29.11 4.70
CA VAL A 523 4.65 30.04 4.41
C VAL A 523 5.60 30.11 5.61
N TRP A 524 6.90 30.22 5.31
CA TRP A 524 7.96 30.29 6.33
C TRP A 524 9.13 31.17 5.86
N ASP A 525 10.00 31.58 6.79
CA ASP A 525 11.25 32.26 6.43
C ASP A 525 12.04 31.45 5.40
N CYS A 526 12.60 32.12 4.41
CA CYS A 526 13.33 31.46 3.32
C CYS A 526 14.72 31.03 3.78
N PHE A 527 14.95 29.74 4.00
CA PHE A 527 16.26 29.16 4.30
C PHE A 527 16.80 28.28 3.16
N GLY A 528 15.93 27.77 2.25
CA GLY A 528 16.33 27.11 1.01
C GLY A 528 16.64 25.62 1.15
N ASP A 529 16.16 24.96 2.19
CA ASP A 529 16.21 23.50 2.32
C ASP A 529 15.27 22.82 1.33
N ALA A 530 15.38 21.52 1.18
CA ALA A 530 14.65 20.73 0.18
C ALA A 530 13.12 20.91 0.22
N ASN A 531 12.55 21.20 1.40
CA ASN A 531 11.11 21.45 1.61
C ASN A 531 10.62 22.83 1.13
N GLN A 532 11.56 23.71 0.73
CA GLN A 532 11.25 25.02 0.13
C GLN A 532 11.68 25.09 -1.34
N LEU A 533 12.19 23.97 -1.90
CA LEU A 533 12.56 23.89 -3.30
C LEU A 533 11.42 23.24 -4.10
N TRP A 534 10.90 23.99 -5.07
CA TRP A 534 9.77 23.60 -5.88
C TRP A 534 10.15 23.42 -7.33
N GLN A 535 9.57 22.43 -7.97
CA GLN A 535 9.69 22.14 -9.39
C GLN A 535 8.34 22.33 -10.05
N HIS A 536 8.33 22.92 -11.24
CA HIS A 536 7.13 23.09 -12.06
C HIS A 536 7.40 22.49 -13.45
N PRO A 537 7.30 21.16 -13.60
CA PRO A 537 7.59 20.46 -14.85
C PRO A 537 6.53 20.73 -15.93
N ALA A 538 6.77 20.25 -17.15
CA ALA A 538 5.90 20.46 -18.31
C ALA A 538 4.47 19.88 -18.14
N ASP A 539 4.26 18.98 -17.17
CA ASP A 539 2.92 18.46 -16.81
C ASP A 539 2.12 19.42 -15.92
N THR A 540 2.65 20.62 -15.70
CA THR A 540 2.04 21.70 -14.89
C THR A 540 1.78 21.38 -13.42
N THR A 541 2.27 20.25 -12.90
CA THR A 541 2.22 20.00 -11.47
C THR A 541 3.25 20.84 -10.71
N LEU A 542 2.96 21.21 -9.46
CA LEU A 542 3.91 21.90 -8.60
C LEU A 542 4.43 20.92 -7.53
N ARG A 543 5.74 20.64 -7.54
CA ARG A 543 6.33 19.53 -6.77
C ARG A 543 7.39 19.98 -5.78
N SER A 544 7.37 19.40 -4.58
CA SER A 544 8.44 19.47 -3.59
C SER A 544 8.54 18.14 -2.84
N LEU A 545 9.74 17.72 -2.43
CA LEU A 545 9.99 16.46 -1.71
C LEU A 545 9.42 15.21 -2.41
N GLY A 546 9.34 15.21 -3.76
CA GLY A 546 8.75 14.11 -4.53
C GLY A 546 7.21 14.02 -4.47
N LYS A 547 6.53 15.02 -3.91
CA LYS A 547 5.07 15.13 -3.82
C LYS A 547 4.56 16.33 -4.61
N CYS A 548 3.29 16.30 -5.00
CA CYS A 548 2.60 17.38 -5.69
C CYS A 548 1.79 18.25 -4.71
N LEU A 549 1.73 19.56 -4.98
CA LEU A 549 0.79 20.46 -4.35
C LEU A 549 -0.61 20.13 -4.89
N ASP A 550 -1.51 19.78 -4.00
CA ASP A 550 -2.81 19.19 -4.29
C ASP A 550 -3.93 20.00 -3.61
N VAL A 551 -5.01 20.30 -4.31
CA VAL A 551 -6.20 20.87 -3.67
C VAL A 551 -6.95 19.75 -2.98
N LYS A 552 -7.01 19.82 -1.66
CA LYS A 552 -7.57 18.77 -0.80
C LYS A 552 -9.01 18.42 -1.21
N ASP A 553 -9.28 17.10 -1.28
CA ASP A 553 -10.59 16.53 -1.61
C ASP A 553 -11.15 17.00 -2.97
N ASN A 554 -10.28 17.50 -3.86
CA ASN A 554 -10.64 18.05 -5.18
C ASN A 554 -11.72 19.14 -5.11
N LEU A 555 -11.73 19.92 -4.02
CA LEU A 555 -12.69 21.01 -3.81
C LEU A 555 -12.39 22.21 -4.73
N THR A 556 -13.43 22.89 -5.19
CA THR A 556 -13.30 24.06 -6.08
C THR A 556 -13.82 25.36 -5.44
N THR A 557 -14.17 25.32 -4.16
CA THR A 557 -14.71 26.46 -3.41
C THR A 557 -13.61 27.32 -2.80
N ASP A 558 -13.87 28.62 -2.61
CA ASP A 558 -12.98 29.49 -1.86
C ASP A 558 -12.75 28.97 -0.44
N GLY A 559 -11.49 29.03 0.02
CA GLY A 559 -11.09 28.55 1.31
C GLY A 559 -10.72 27.07 1.36
N ALA A 560 -10.82 26.34 0.23
CA ALA A 560 -10.37 24.94 0.20
C ALA A 560 -8.86 24.85 0.44
N ALA A 561 -8.46 23.99 1.37
CA ALA A 561 -7.06 23.82 1.75
C ALA A 561 -6.26 23.15 0.64
N VAL A 562 -4.96 23.43 0.59
CA VAL A 562 -4.00 22.68 -0.22
C VAL A 562 -3.15 21.78 0.66
N GLN A 563 -2.67 20.67 0.08
CA GLN A 563 -1.90 19.64 0.78
C GLN A 563 -0.79 19.10 -0.12
N MET A 564 0.16 18.39 0.45
CA MET A 564 1.10 17.56 -0.30
C MET A 564 0.47 16.19 -0.51
N TRP A 565 0.53 15.67 -1.73
CA TRP A 565 -0.04 14.37 -2.07
C TRP A 565 0.81 13.66 -3.13
N ASP A 566 0.66 12.33 -3.23
CA ASP A 566 1.27 11.59 -4.33
C ASP A 566 0.91 12.21 -5.67
N CYS A 567 1.89 12.38 -6.54
CA CYS A 567 1.66 12.97 -7.86
C CYS A 567 0.90 11.96 -8.74
N PHE A 568 -0.34 12.27 -9.08
CA PHE A 568 -1.13 11.52 -10.06
C PHE A 568 -1.52 12.36 -11.27
N GLY A 569 -1.12 13.64 -11.30
CA GLY A 569 -1.30 14.54 -12.45
C GLY A 569 -2.74 14.95 -12.72
N GLY A 570 -3.64 14.80 -11.75
CA GLY A 570 -5.03 15.27 -11.86
C GLY A 570 -5.13 16.80 -11.91
N PRO A 571 -6.24 17.36 -12.44
CA PRO A 571 -6.42 18.81 -12.57
C PRO A 571 -6.32 19.58 -11.25
N ASN A 572 -6.60 18.94 -10.10
CA ASN A 572 -6.43 19.52 -8.76
C ASN A 572 -4.97 19.60 -8.30
N GLN A 573 -4.03 18.95 -9.01
CA GLN A 573 -2.58 19.03 -8.80
C GLN A 573 -1.86 19.86 -9.87
N GLN A 574 -2.59 20.30 -10.87
CA GLN A 574 -2.05 21.11 -11.97
C GLN A 574 -2.23 22.60 -11.68
N TRP A 575 -1.17 23.36 -11.90
CA TRP A 575 -1.12 24.79 -11.59
C TRP A 575 -0.54 25.54 -12.79
N THR A 576 -1.26 26.52 -13.27
CA THR A 576 -0.77 27.43 -14.31
C THR A 576 -0.07 28.61 -13.64
N TYR A 577 1.20 28.80 -13.95
CA TYR A 577 1.92 29.99 -13.52
C TYR A 577 1.70 31.11 -14.53
N THR A 578 1.16 32.24 -14.09
CA THR A 578 0.80 33.36 -14.95
C THR A 578 1.93 34.39 -15.05
N ALA A 579 1.92 35.23 -16.10
CA ALA A 579 2.83 36.37 -16.20
C ALA A 579 2.65 37.40 -15.06
N GLY A 580 1.52 37.35 -14.36
CA GLY A 580 1.23 38.15 -13.18
C GLY A 580 1.69 37.53 -11.88
N HIS A 581 2.44 36.43 -11.94
CA HIS A 581 2.96 35.64 -10.79
C HIS A 581 1.87 34.96 -9.96
N ASP A 582 0.72 34.63 -10.55
CA ASP A 582 -0.30 33.80 -9.89
C ASP A 582 -0.04 32.32 -10.17
N LEU A 583 -0.26 31.45 -9.19
CA LEU A 583 -0.39 30.01 -9.36
C LEU A 583 -1.89 29.67 -9.38
N VAL A 584 -2.43 29.41 -10.57
CA VAL A 584 -3.85 29.14 -10.78
C VAL A 584 -4.08 27.64 -10.89
N ASN A 585 -4.89 27.07 -10.01
CA ASN A 585 -5.23 25.65 -10.05
C ASN A 585 -6.15 25.35 -11.25
N VAL A 586 -5.82 24.32 -12.03
CA VAL A 586 -6.51 23.98 -13.28
C VAL A 586 -7.95 23.50 -13.04
N ALA A 587 -8.19 22.73 -11.95
CA ALA A 587 -9.53 22.20 -11.66
C ALA A 587 -10.52 23.31 -11.24
N SER A 588 -10.05 24.28 -10.45
CA SER A 588 -10.92 25.29 -9.84
C SER A 588 -10.87 26.65 -10.51
N GLY A 589 -9.83 26.94 -11.31
CA GLY A 589 -9.57 28.28 -11.85
C GLY A 589 -9.22 29.32 -10.77
N LYS A 590 -8.87 28.87 -9.54
CA LYS A 590 -8.57 29.73 -8.39
C LYS A 590 -7.08 29.82 -8.11
N CYS A 591 -6.67 30.93 -7.50
CA CYS A 591 -5.29 31.20 -7.16
C CYS A 591 -4.87 30.54 -5.85
N LEU A 592 -3.62 30.08 -5.79
CA LEU A 592 -2.95 29.71 -4.53
C LEU A 592 -2.82 30.96 -3.65
N ASP A 593 -3.40 30.92 -2.49
CA ASP A 593 -3.66 32.06 -1.63
C ASP A 593 -3.12 31.82 -0.22
N ILE A 594 -2.40 32.79 0.34
CA ILE A 594 -2.02 32.78 1.74
C ILE A 594 -3.23 33.25 2.55
N LYS A 595 -3.80 32.35 3.34
CA LYS A 595 -4.99 32.58 4.13
C LYS A 595 -4.86 33.85 4.99
N ASP A 596 -5.92 34.66 4.96
CA ASP A 596 -6.03 35.93 5.72
C ASP A 596 -4.91 36.94 5.40
N ALA A 597 -4.25 36.81 4.27
CA ALA A 597 -3.07 37.59 3.85
C ALA A 597 -1.96 37.65 4.92
N ALA A 598 -1.86 36.59 5.73
CA ALA A 598 -0.91 36.52 6.85
C ALA A 598 0.55 36.40 6.35
N THR A 599 1.46 37.14 6.99
CA THR A 599 2.90 37.13 6.67
C THR A 599 3.75 36.51 7.77
N THR A 600 3.13 35.83 8.73
CA THR A 600 3.79 35.12 9.83
C THR A 600 4.18 33.71 9.44
N ASN A 601 5.26 33.18 10.02
CA ASN A 601 5.66 31.78 9.85
C ASN A 601 4.52 30.85 10.32
N GLY A 602 4.24 29.82 9.51
CA GLY A 602 3.17 28.85 9.78
C GLY A 602 1.80 29.24 9.20
N ALA A 603 1.67 30.40 8.53
CA ALA A 603 0.42 30.77 7.88
C ALA A 603 0.05 29.75 6.80
N LYS A 604 -1.23 29.35 6.79
CA LYS A 604 -1.75 28.27 5.95
C LYS A 604 -2.10 28.76 4.55
N LEU A 605 -2.19 27.82 3.63
CA LEU A 605 -2.51 28.06 2.24
C LEU A 605 -3.87 27.47 1.88
N GLN A 606 -4.52 28.10 0.95
CA GLN A 606 -5.82 27.74 0.41
C GLN A 606 -5.89 28.07 -1.08
N ILE A 607 -6.95 27.66 -1.75
CA ILE A 607 -7.33 28.28 -3.03
C ILE A 607 -8.40 29.34 -2.78
N TRP A 608 -8.32 30.45 -3.51
CA TRP A 608 -9.27 31.54 -3.44
C TRP A 608 -9.50 32.17 -4.81
N THR A 609 -10.65 32.77 -5.02
CA THR A 609 -10.92 33.56 -6.24
C THR A 609 -9.77 34.54 -6.50
N CYS A 610 -9.22 34.54 -7.72
CA CYS A 610 -8.08 35.39 -8.08
C CYS A 610 -8.46 36.86 -8.01
N THR A 611 -7.88 37.59 -7.08
CA THR A 611 -8.12 39.01 -6.83
C THR A 611 -6.97 39.90 -7.29
N GLY A 612 -5.80 39.27 -7.60
CA GLY A 612 -4.55 39.98 -7.89
C GLY A 612 -3.86 40.58 -6.67
N ALA A 613 -4.34 40.30 -5.46
CA ALA A 613 -3.77 40.78 -4.20
C ALA A 613 -2.39 40.14 -3.92
N ALA A 614 -1.59 40.78 -3.08
CA ALA A 614 -0.19 40.38 -2.81
C ALA A 614 -0.07 38.97 -2.21
N ASN A 615 -1.07 38.52 -1.44
CA ASN A 615 -1.09 37.16 -0.85
C ASN A 615 -1.35 36.02 -1.86
N GLN A 616 -1.58 36.36 -3.14
CA GLN A 616 -1.74 35.41 -4.25
C GLN A 616 -0.57 35.46 -5.23
N LYS A 617 0.48 36.26 -4.95
CA LYS A 617 1.63 36.41 -5.82
C LYS A 617 2.83 35.60 -5.34
N TRP A 618 3.42 34.85 -6.27
CA TRP A 618 4.50 33.91 -6.02
C TRP A 618 5.64 34.15 -7.01
N ALA A 619 6.76 34.66 -6.55
CA ALA A 619 7.94 34.88 -7.39
C ALA A 619 8.86 33.66 -7.34
N GLY A 620 9.49 33.30 -8.47
CA GLY A 620 10.52 32.25 -8.49
C GLY A 620 10.42 31.21 -9.61
N LEU A 621 9.26 31.08 -10.30
CA LEU A 621 9.09 30.24 -11.50
C LEU A 621 9.37 31.02 -12.78
#